data_f67f8060cfcf2caac297b2611f1bc504
#
_entry.id   f67f8060cfcf2caac297b2611f1bc504
#
_cell.length_a   1.000
_cell.length_b   1.000
_cell.length_c   1.000
_cell.angle_alpha   90.00
_cell.angle_beta   90.00
_cell.angle_gamma   90.00
#
_symmetry.space_group_name_H-M   'P 1'
#
loop_
_entity.id
_entity.type
_entity.pdbx_description
1 polymer ?
#
loop_
_entity_poly.entity_id
_entity_poly.type
_entity_poly.pdbx_seq_one_letter_code
_entity_poly.pdbx_strand_id
1 'polypeptide(L)'
;MSRRHRSDDGTDGVLPTATAPAEAARILWDAWREGVTIRSLPERCRPRDRAEGYAVQAELIAQSGERVAGWKIAATSEAGRRHLAVDGPLAGPLLASRLTGAGSTIDLRGNKMRLAEAEFAFRMAASLPPRGAPYILDEVKSATASLHPAIEVPDSRYEDVTSVGAAQLIADAACAWKAAIGEPAGVDWQARDLEGHPVLVFKDGRLAAEGRGENVGGPLRALTWVVNELATHAGGLRAGDLVITGTCITPIPIAPGERVCVDFGDLGSIELAFEPE
;
A
#
# COMPACT_ATOMS: atom_id res chain seq x y z
N MET A 1 -25.47 -56.36 41.56
CA MET A 1 -25.59 -55.86 40.16
C MET A 1 -25.76 -54.32 40.21
N SER A 2 -24.68 -53.60 40.04
CA SER A 2 -24.67 -52.11 40.10
C SER A 2 -24.42 -51.61 38.68
N ARG A 3 -25.42 -50.90 38.13
CA ARG A 3 -25.29 -50.22 36.82
C ARG A 3 -24.63 -48.85 37.05
N ARG A 4 -23.43 -48.69 36.48
CA ARG A 4 -22.76 -47.35 36.40
C ARG A 4 -23.39 -46.59 35.24
N HIS A 5 -24.01 -45.40 35.59
CA HIS A 5 -24.37 -44.39 34.63
C HIS A 5 -23.07 -43.73 34.12
N ARG A 6 -22.82 -43.73 32.83
CA ARG A 6 -21.88 -42.86 32.16
C ARG A 6 -22.58 -41.53 31.88
N SER A 7 -22.10 -40.47 32.48
CA SER A 7 -22.43 -39.13 32.07
C SER A 7 -21.65 -38.80 30.80
N ASP A 8 -22.37 -38.59 29.73
CA ASP A 8 -21.87 -38.10 28.44
C ASP A 8 -21.74 -36.58 28.56
N ASP A 9 -20.52 -36.10 28.92
CA ASP A 9 -20.17 -34.65 28.88
C ASP A 9 -19.86 -34.29 27.43
N GLY A 10 -20.91 -34.07 26.64
CA GLY A 10 -20.83 -33.43 25.34
C GLY A 10 -20.48 -31.95 25.49
N THR A 11 -19.21 -31.62 25.61
CA THR A 11 -18.71 -30.27 25.35
C THR A 11 -18.72 -30.06 23.83
N ASP A 12 -19.87 -29.63 23.32
CA ASP A 12 -19.93 -28.99 22.01
C ASP A 12 -18.99 -27.76 22.04
N GLY A 13 -17.80 -27.94 21.49
CA GLY A 13 -16.83 -26.87 21.30
C GLY A 13 -17.40 -25.84 20.30
N VAL A 14 -18.16 -24.88 20.81
CA VAL A 14 -18.51 -23.69 20.03
C VAL A 14 -17.20 -22.99 19.67
N LEU A 15 -16.80 -23.10 18.41
CA LEU A 15 -15.68 -22.33 17.87
C LEU A 15 -15.96 -20.85 18.18
N PRO A 16 -14.98 -20.10 18.72
CA PRO A 16 -15.18 -18.71 19.01
C PRO A 16 -15.63 -17.99 17.74
N THR A 17 -16.75 -17.29 17.80
CA THR A 17 -17.22 -16.43 16.70
C THR A 17 -16.12 -15.43 16.37
N ALA A 18 -15.69 -15.39 15.09
CA ALA A 18 -14.66 -14.46 14.62
C ALA A 18 -15.08 -13.03 15.00
N THR A 19 -14.12 -12.21 15.43
CA THR A 19 -14.36 -10.77 15.66
C THR A 19 -14.73 -10.08 14.36
N ALA A 20 -15.45 -8.96 14.42
CA ALA A 20 -15.85 -8.21 13.22
C ALA A 20 -14.63 -7.83 12.32
N PRO A 21 -13.48 -7.36 12.84
CA PRO A 21 -12.27 -7.13 12.03
C PRO A 21 -11.74 -8.41 11.36
N ALA A 22 -11.69 -9.53 12.06
CA ALA A 22 -11.20 -10.78 11.50
C ALA A 22 -12.12 -11.34 10.40
N GLU A 23 -13.45 -11.17 10.54
CA GLU A 23 -14.40 -11.53 9.49
C GLU A 23 -14.24 -10.65 8.25
N ALA A 24 -14.13 -9.33 8.43
CA ALA A 24 -13.91 -8.38 7.34
C ALA A 24 -12.60 -8.68 6.59
N ALA A 25 -11.51 -8.91 7.32
CA ALA A 25 -10.22 -9.27 6.77
C ALA A 25 -10.29 -10.56 5.95
N ARG A 26 -10.99 -11.60 6.46
CA ARG A 26 -11.18 -12.86 5.72
C ARG A 26 -11.90 -12.64 4.39
N ILE A 27 -12.97 -11.84 4.38
CA ILE A 27 -13.71 -11.53 3.14
C ILE A 27 -12.79 -10.86 2.12
N LEU A 28 -12.01 -9.85 2.54
CA LEU A 28 -11.08 -9.14 1.66
C LEU A 28 -9.94 -10.06 1.19
N TRP A 29 -9.38 -10.87 2.09
CA TRP A 29 -8.27 -11.77 1.74
C TRP A 29 -8.72 -12.89 0.79
N ASP A 30 -9.91 -13.46 0.99
CA ASP A 30 -10.48 -14.44 0.06
C ASP A 30 -10.71 -13.80 -1.32
N ALA A 31 -11.28 -12.59 -1.38
CA ALA A 31 -11.46 -11.85 -2.63
C ALA A 31 -10.11 -11.59 -3.35
N TRP A 32 -9.04 -11.28 -2.59
CA TRP A 32 -7.68 -11.14 -3.15
C TRP A 32 -7.16 -12.45 -3.75
N ARG A 33 -7.33 -13.56 -3.06
CA ARG A 33 -6.86 -14.88 -3.51
C ARG A 33 -7.62 -15.37 -4.73
N GLU A 34 -8.91 -15.11 -4.78
CA GLU A 34 -9.80 -15.54 -5.86
C GLU A 34 -9.79 -14.57 -7.05
N GLY A 35 -9.20 -13.38 -6.90
CA GLY A 35 -9.17 -12.36 -7.96
C GLY A 35 -10.56 -11.79 -8.27
N VAL A 36 -11.46 -11.76 -7.28
CA VAL A 36 -12.81 -11.21 -7.41
C VAL A 36 -12.95 -9.87 -6.71
N THR A 37 -14.04 -9.17 -7.01
CA THR A 37 -14.40 -7.90 -6.35
C THR A 37 -15.71 -8.04 -5.58
N ILE A 38 -15.88 -7.16 -4.60
CA ILE A 38 -17.09 -7.03 -3.76
C ILE A 38 -17.58 -5.57 -3.82
N ARG A 39 -18.87 -5.34 -3.63
CA ARG A 39 -19.41 -3.98 -3.59
C ARG A 39 -19.00 -3.23 -2.33
N SER A 40 -19.08 -3.89 -1.18
CA SER A 40 -18.69 -3.38 0.12
C SER A 40 -18.63 -4.52 1.13
N LEU A 41 -17.98 -4.30 2.26
CA LEU A 41 -18.05 -5.23 3.39
C LEU A 41 -19.50 -5.30 3.94
N PRO A 42 -19.96 -6.46 4.44
CA PRO A 42 -21.22 -6.60 5.13
C PRO A 42 -21.31 -5.64 6.33
N GLU A 43 -22.50 -5.08 6.59
CA GLU A 43 -22.67 -4.07 7.63
C GLU A 43 -22.18 -4.52 9.01
N ARG A 44 -22.38 -5.79 9.37
CA ARG A 44 -21.97 -6.37 10.66
C ARG A 44 -20.45 -6.36 10.92
N CYS A 45 -19.62 -6.25 9.86
CA CYS A 45 -18.15 -6.24 9.97
C CYS A 45 -17.49 -5.06 9.21
N ARG A 46 -18.30 -4.10 8.75
CA ARG A 46 -17.83 -2.92 8.04
C ARG A 46 -17.17 -1.94 9.02
N PRO A 47 -15.90 -1.54 8.79
CA PRO A 47 -15.25 -0.53 9.60
C PRO A 47 -15.94 0.83 9.40
N ARG A 48 -16.13 1.58 10.50
CA ARG A 48 -16.84 2.88 10.53
C ARG A 48 -15.90 4.08 10.50
N ASP A 49 -14.66 3.88 10.93
CA ASP A 49 -13.64 4.92 11.00
C ASP A 49 -12.25 4.37 10.67
N ARG A 50 -11.24 5.25 10.67
CA ARG A 50 -9.86 4.90 10.33
C ARG A 50 -9.28 3.84 11.27
N ALA A 51 -9.53 3.95 12.57
CA ALA A 51 -8.98 3.02 13.56
C ALA A 51 -9.54 1.60 13.34
N GLU A 52 -10.86 1.47 13.08
CA GLU A 52 -11.47 0.20 12.73
C GLU A 52 -10.94 -0.32 11.37
N GLY A 53 -10.70 0.57 10.39
CA GLY A 53 -10.07 0.21 9.12
C GLY A 53 -8.68 -0.39 9.30
N TYR A 54 -7.82 0.23 10.12
CA TYR A 54 -6.50 -0.32 10.47
C TYR A 54 -6.58 -1.61 11.29
N ALA A 55 -7.59 -1.78 12.13
CA ALA A 55 -7.81 -3.05 12.84
C ALA A 55 -8.12 -4.19 11.86
N VAL A 56 -8.96 -3.95 10.84
CA VAL A 56 -9.21 -4.94 9.77
C VAL A 56 -7.94 -5.19 8.95
N GLN A 57 -7.18 -4.14 8.61
CA GLN A 57 -5.92 -4.27 7.88
C GLN A 57 -4.89 -5.11 8.64
N ALA A 58 -4.79 -4.94 9.97
CA ALA A 58 -3.91 -5.76 10.82
C ALA A 58 -4.30 -7.24 10.78
N GLU A 59 -5.58 -7.55 10.82
CA GLU A 59 -6.10 -8.91 10.69
C GLU A 59 -5.84 -9.48 9.27
N LEU A 60 -5.94 -8.65 8.22
CA LEU A 60 -5.62 -9.04 6.85
C LEU A 60 -4.14 -9.42 6.72
N ILE A 61 -3.23 -8.61 7.29
CA ILE A 61 -1.80 -8.92 7.35
C ILE A 61 -1.58 -10.26 8.07
N ALA A 62 -2.20 -10.45 9.24
CA ALA A 62 -2.07 -11.69 10.01
C ALA A 62 -2.56 -12.91 9.22
N GLN A 63 -3.72 -12.80 8.55
CA GLN A 63 -4.29 -13.90 7.75
C GLN A 63 -3.50 -14.18 6.47
N SER A 64 -2.80 -13.20 5.91
CA SER A 64 -1.91 -13.42 4.77
C SER A 64 -0.75 -14.34 5.10
N GLY A 65 -0.32 -14.38 6.37
CA GLY A 65 0.87 -15.09 6.82
C GLY A 65 2.18 -14.49 6.28
N GLU A 66 2.12 -13.34 5.60
CA GLU A 66 3.26 -12.71 4.97
C GLU A 66 3.88 -11.61 5.82
N ARG A 67 5.16 -11.38 5.60
CA ARG A 67 5.88 -10.26 6.20
C ARG A 67 5.51 -8.96 5.49
N VAL A 68 5.20 -7.92 6.23
CA VAL A 68 5.15 -6.55 5.72
C VAL A 68 6.59 -6.11 5.42
N ALA A 69 6.85 -5.73 4.17
CA ALA A 69 8.16 -5.26 3.71
C ALA A 69 8.21 -3.73 3.56
N GLY A 70 7.08 -3.08 3.68
CA GLY A 70 6.96 -1.64 3.57
C GLY A 70 5.50 -1.19 3.54
N TRP A 71 5.30 0.07 3.16
CA TRP A 71 4.01 0.74 3.15
C TRP A 71 3.86 1.61 1.91
N LYS A 72 2.64 1.77 1.44
CA LYS A 72 2.29 2.72 0.39
C LYS A 72 1.33 3.78 0.92
N ILE A 73 1.27 4.92 0.25
CA ILE A 73 0.35 6.00 0.60
C ILE A 73 -0.57 6.28 -0.60
N ALA A 74 -1.86 6.05 -0.42
CA ALA A 74 -2.87 6.47 -1.39
C ALA A 74 -3.38 7.88 -1.06
N ALA A 75 -3.92 8.57 -2.07
CA ALA A 75 -4.62 9.86 -1.92
C ALA A 75 -3.78 10.98 -1.29
N THR A 76 -2.48 11.04 -1.58
CA THR A 76 -1.60 12.12 -1.08
C THR A 76 -1.96 13.47 -1.69
N SER A 77 -2.32 13.52 -2.97
CA SER A 77 -2.75 14.73 -3.66
C SER A 77 -4.22 15.08 -3.40
N GLU A 78 -4.58 16.36 -3.58
CA GLU A 78 -5.99 16.79 -3.52
C GLU A 78 -6.85 16.10 -4.60
N ALA A 79 -6.28 15.91 -5.81
CA ALA A 79 -6.95 15.21 -6.90
C ALA A 79 -7.23 13.74 -6.54
N GLY A 80 -6.25 13.05 -5.93
CA GLY A 80 -6.42 11.67 -5.45
C GLY A 80 -7.49 11.57 -4.35
N ARG A 81 -7.50 12.50 -3.39
CA ARG A 81 -8.55 12.54 -2.34
C ARG A 81 -9.94 12.76 -2.93
N ARG A 82 -10.09 13.68 -3.89
CA ARG A 82 -11.37 13.88 -4.58
C ARG A 82 -11.78 12.64 -5.36
N HIS A 83 -10.85 12.01 -6.06
CA HIS A 83 -11.12 10.79 -6.83
C HIS A 83 -11.63 9.64 -5.93
N LEU A 84 -10.95 9.37 -4.82
CA LEU A 84 -11.32 8.30 -3.89
C LEU A 84 -12.44 8.71 -2.91
N ALA A 85 -12.94 9.95 -2.98
CA ALA A 85 -13.93 10.52 -2.06
C ALA A 85 -13.52 10.36 -0.58
N VAL A 86 -12.26 10.67 -0.25
CA VAL A 86 -11.69 10.58 1.10
C VAL A 86 -11.20 11.94 1.60
N ASP A 87 -11.14 12.10 2.92
CA ASP A 87 -10.77 13.33 3.61
C ASP A 87 -9.26 13.52 3.81
N GLY A 88 -8.48 12.48 3.62
CA GLY A 88 -7.02 12.49 3.81
C GLY A 88 -6.32 11.32 3.16
N PRO A 89 -4.97 11.27 3.23
CA PRO A 89 -4.21 10.14 2.72
C PRO A 89 -4.51 8.85 3.50
N LEU A 90 -4.23 7.70 2.88
CA LEU A 90 -4.46 6.37 3.43
C LEU A 90 -3.16 5.56 3.35
N ALA A 91 -2.82 4.81 4.41
CA ALA A 91 -1.65 3.93 4.38
C ALA A 91 -2.07 2.47 4.19
N GLY A 92 -1.34 1.75 3.34
CA GLY A 92 -1.52 0.32 3.08
C GLY A 92 -0.22 -0.46 3.14
N PRO A 93 -0.21 -1.70 3.63
CA PRO A 93 0.97 -2.54 3.72
C PRO A 93 1.40 -3.05 2.34
N LEU A 94 2.70 -3.09 2.11
CA LEU A 94 3.33 -3.80 1.01
C LEU A 94 3.83 -5.15 1.53
N LEU A 95 3.17 -6.23 1.16
CA LEU A 95 3.57 -7.59 1.51
C LEU A 95 4.83 -7.98 0.73
N ALA A 96 5.68 -8.79 1.34
CA ALA A 96 7.00 -9.12 0.77
C ALA A 96 6.91 -9.78 -0.62
N SER A 97 5.91 -10.63 -0.86
CA SER A 97 5.67 -11.27 -2.16
C SER A 97 5.18 -10.31 -3.25
N ARG A 98 4.79 -9.09 -2.87
CA ARG A 98 4.24 -8.07 -3.76
C ARG A 98 5.29 -7.06 -4.22
N LEU A 99 6.51 -7.13 -3.66
CA LEU A 99 7.63 -6.28 -4.07
C LEU A 99 8.53 -7.01 -5.06
N THR A 100 8.95 -6.29 -6.09
CA THR A 100 9.91 -6.78 -7.08
C THR A 100 10.97 -5.70 -7.37
N GLY A 101 12.01 -6.03 -8.11
CA GLY A 101 13.06 -5.12 -8.51
C GLY A 101 12.86 -4.55 -9.92
N ALA A 102 13.77 -3.67 -10.32
CA ALA A 102 13.82 -3.14 -11.69
C ALA A 102 13.99 -4.28 -12.73
N GLY A 103 13.40 -4.10 -13.91
CA GLY A 103 13.46 -5.07 -15.00
C GLY A 103 12.60 -6.32 -14.80
N SER A 104 11.81 -6.39 -13.74
CA SER A 104 10.89 -7.50 -13.50
C SER A 104 9.72 -7.48 -14.47
N THR A 105 9.07 -8.65 -14.58
CA THR A 105 7.81 -8.81 -15.30
C THR A 105 6.69 -9.11 -14.31
N ILE A 106 5.57 -8.40 -14.41
CA ILE A 106 4.39 -8.59 -13.57
C ILE A 106 3.27 -9.24 -14.38
N ASP A 107 2.74 -10.34 -13.85
CA ASP A 107 1.48 -10.91 -14.31
C ASP A 107 0.31 -10.05 -13.80
N LEU A 108 -0.50 -9.54 -14.73
CA LEU A 108 -1.68 -8.70 -14.45
C LEU A 108 -2.97 -9.50 -14.20
N ARG A 109 -2.91 -10.83 -14.20
CA ARG A 109 -4.10 -11.64 -13.89
C ARG A 109 -4.61 -11.31 -12.49
N GLY A 110 -5.91 -11.07 -12.39
CA GLY A 110 -6.56 -10.65 -11.14
C GLY A 110 -6.47 -9.16 -10.82
N ASN A 111 -5.60 -8.38 -11.47
CA ASN A 111 -5.59 -6.91 -11.32
C ASN A 111 -6.77 -6.31 -12.11
N LYS A 112 -7.59 -5.50 -11.44
CA LYS A 112 -8.80 -4.87 -12.01
C LYS A 112 -8.57 -3.42 -12.42
N MET A 113 -7.72 -2.71 -11.69
CA MET A 113 -7.50 -1.28 -11.94
C MET A 113 -6.68 -1.04 -13.22
N ARG A 114 -5.73 -1.92 -13.54
CA ARG A 114 -4.91 -1.83 -14.76
C ARG A 114 -4.23 -0.47 -14.92
N LEU A 115 -3.62 0.01 -13.83
CA LEU A 115 -2.92 1.30 -13.77
C LEU A 115 -1.48 1.10 -13.33
N ALA A 116 -0.58 2.00 -13.78
CA ALA A 116 0.77 2.16 -13.25
C ALA A 116 0.96 3.59 -12.75
N GLU A 117 1.67 3.71 -11.63
CA GLU A 117 1.94 4.94 -10.90
C GLU A 117 3.45 5.12 -10.73
N ALA A 118 3.95 6.35 -10.91
CA ALA A 118 5.34 6.69 -10.67
C ALA A 118 5.49 7.31 -9.29
N GLU A 119 6.37 6.77 -8.46
CA GLU A 119 6.47 7.14 -7.05
C GLU A 119 7.91 7.26 -6.56
N PHE A 120 8.12 8.13 -5.57
CA PHE A 120 9.34 8.10 -4.77
C PHE A 120 9.25 7.00 -3.72
N ALA A 121 10.29 6.19 -3.58
CA ALA A 121 10.39 5.18 -2.54
C ALA A 121 11.53 5.51 -1.57
N PHE A 122 11.27 5.42 -0.28
CA PHE A 122 12.26 5.63 0.77
C PHE A 122 12.48 4.34 1.56
N ARG A 123 13.75 4.00 1.81
CA ARG A 123 14.10 2.89 2.71
C ARG A 123 14.52 3.46 4.06
N MET A 124 13.93 2.94 5.14
CA MET A 124 14.25 3.39 6.48
C MET A 124 15.59 2.83 6.98
N ALA A 125 16.46 3.68 7.53
CA ALA A 125 17.69 3.29 8.22
C ALA A 125 17.42 2.88 9.66
N ALA A 126 16.44 3.52 10.31
CA ALA A 126 16.11 3.31 11.71
C ALA A 126 14.60 3.11 11.89
N SER A 127 14.24 2.41 12.96
CA SER A 127 12.84 2.26 13.36
C SER A 127 12.30 3.55 13.98
N LEU A 128 11.05 3.86 13.66
CA LEU A 128 10.28 4.98 14.19
C LEU A 128 9.02 4.44 14.90
N PRO A 129 9.16 4.02 16.18
CA PRO A 129 8.07 3.38 16.93
C PRO A 129 7.01 4.40 17.37
N PRO A 130 5.85 3.95 17.87
CA PRO A 130 4.87 4.81 18.53
C PRO A 130 5.50 5.63 19.66
N ARG A 131 5.11 6.90 19.75
CA ARG A 131 5.51 7.82 20.83
C ARG A 131 4.45 8.90 21.06
N GLY A 132 4.56 9.62 22.21
CA GLY A 132 3.57 10.64 22.58
C GLY A 132 3.61 11.94 21.77
N ALA A 133 4.75 12.27 21.12
CA ALA A 133 4.88 13.45 20.26
C ALA A 133 5.03 13.04 18.79
N PRO A 134 4.43 13.77 17.84
CA PRO A 134 4.62 13.51 16.41
C PRO A 134 6.09 13.60 15.99
N TYR A 135 6.49 12.78 15.02
CA TYR A 135 7.76 12.90 14.35
C TYR A 135 7.77 14.13 13.44
N ILE A 136 8.85 14.89 13.46
CA ILE A 136 9.06 16.02 12.57
C ILE A 136 9.89 15.61 11.34
N LEU A 137 9.84 16.40 10.29
CA LEU A 137 10.47 16.11 9.00
C LEU A 137 11.97 15.79 9.12
N ASP A 138 12.73 16.55 9.92
CA ASP A 138 14.17 16.34 10.06
C ASP A 138 14.51 15.02 10.75
N GLU A 139 13.71 14.58 11.72
CA GLU A 139 13.88 13.27 12.36
C GLU A 139 13.62 12.15 11.35
N VAL A 140 12.55 12.27 10.57
CA VAL A 140 12.17 11.28 9.54
C VAL A 140 13.23 11.21 8.44
N LYS A 141 13.70 12.37 7.97
CA LYS A 141 14.77 12.48 6.98
C LYS A 141 16.06 11.83 7.49
N SER A 142 16.44 12.07 8.75
CA SER A 142 17.63 11.47 9.37
C SER A 142 17.50 9.95 9.58
N ALA A 143 16.28 9.43 9.75
CA ALA A 143 15.99 8.00 9.87
C ALA A 143 15.87 7.27 8.51
N THR A 144 16.08 7.97 7.39
CA THR A 144 15.96 7.43 6.04
C THR A 144 17.33 7.10 5.46
N ALA A 145 17.52 5.86 4.99
CA ALA A 145 18.78 5.36 4.42
C ALA A 145 18.98 5.78 2.96
N SER A 146 17.95 5.61 2.13
CA SER A 146 18.05 5.80 0.69
C SER A 146 16.72 6.17 0.06
N LEU A 147 16.80 6.79 -1.11
CA LEU A 147 15.69 7.10 -1.99
C LEU A 147 15.84 6.27 -3.26
N HIS A 148 14.71 5.80 -3.80
CA HIS A 148 14.64 4.96 -4.99
C HIS A 148 13.52 5.43 -5.91
N PRO A 149 13.64 5.32 -7.23
CA PRO A 149 12.50 5.35 -8.13
C PRO A 149 11.62 4.10 -7.91
N ALA A 150 10.30 4.24 -8.05
CA ALA A 150 9.38 3.13 -7.93
C ALA A 150 8.24 3.21 -8.95
N ILE A 151 7.69 2.03 -9.29
CA ILE A 151 6.44 1.89 -10.03
C ILE A 151 5.48 1.09 -9.15
N GLU A 152 4.33 1.69 -8.80
CA GLU A 152 3.23 0.95 -8.19
C GLU A 152 2.22 0.52 -9.24
N VAL A 153 1.68 -0.68 -9.07
CA VAL A 153 0.52 -1.21 -9.79
C VAL A 153 -0.56 -1.43 -8.75
N PRO A 154 -1.48 -0.46 -8.55
CA PRO A 154 -2.52 -0.57 -7.53
C PRO A 154 -3.62 -1.54 -7.93
N ASP A 155 -4.35 -2.05 -6.94
CA ASP A 155 -5.60 -2.77 -7.14
C ASP A 155 -6.46 -2.75 -5.87
N SER A 156 -7.77 -2.95 -6.03
CA SER A 156 -8.71 -3.00 -4.92
C SER A 156 -9.65 -4.19 -5.06
N ARG A 157 -10.13 -4.66 -3.92
CA ARG A 157 -11.19 -5.67 -3.86
C ARG A 157 -12.58 -5.09 -4.00
N TYR A 158 -12.71 -3.77 -4.04
CA TYR A 158 -14.00 -3.14 -4.25
C TYR A 158 -14.28 -2.89 -5.74
N GLU A 159 -15.53 -3.13 -6.17
CA GLU A 159 -16.00 -2.84 -7.52
C GLU A 159 -15.89 -1.35 -7.86
N ASP A 160 -16.14 -0.50 -6.85
CA ASP A 160 -16.05 0.96 -6.96
C ASP A 160 -15.37 1.53 -5.71
N VAL A 161 -14.11 1.89 -5.85
CA VAL A 161 -13.28 2.48 -4.78
C VAL A 161 -13.77 3.85 -4.34
N THR A 162 -14.56 4.54 -5.16
CA THR A 162 -15.04 5.90 -4.85
C THR A 162 -16.26 5.91 -3.94
N SER A 163 -16.92 4.77 -3.76
CA SER A 163 -18.19 4.65 -3.03
C SER A 163 -18.05 4.08 -1.62
N VAL A 164 -16.91 3.48 -1.26
CA VAL A 164 -16.78 2.72 -0.01
C VAL A 164 -16.22 3.50 1.16
N GLY A 165 -15.55 4.63 0.92
CA GLY A 165 -15.01 5.53 1.94
C GLY A 165 -13.70 5.06 2.57
N ALA A 166 -13.06 5.97 3.31
CA ALA A 166 -11.70 5.80 3.83
C ALA A 166 -11.50 4.54 4.68
N ALA A 167 -12.42 4.23 5.59
CA ALA A 167 -12.30 3.10 6.50
C ALA A 167 -12.22 1.76 5.77
N GLN A 168 -13.07 1.55 4.75
CA GLN A 168 -13.05 0.33 3.95
C GLN A 168 -11.82 0.28 3.02
N LEU A 169 -11.40 1.42 2.44
CA LEU A 169 -10.17 1.47 1.64
C LEU A 169 -8.92 1.15 2.46
N ILE A 170 -8.82 1.66 3.71
CA ILE A 170 -7.74 1.27 4.63
C ILE A 170 -7.79 -0.23 4.90
N ALA A 171 -8.97 -0.79 5.16
CA ALA A 171 -9.15 -2.23 5.37
C ALA A 171 -8.67 -3.06 4.18
N ASP A 172 -8.85 -2.57 2.94
CA ASP A 172 -8.36 -3.17 1.68
C ASP A 172 -6.93 -2.72 1.33
N ALA A 173 -6.08 -2.55 2.34
CA ALA A 173 -4.67 -2.19 2.18
C ALA A 173 -4.45 -0.89 1.37
N ALA A 174 -5.40 0.05 1.39
CA ALA A 174 -5.34 1.32 0.64
C ALA A 174 -5.02 1.11 -0.86
N CYS A 175 -5.61 0.11 -1.48
CA CYS A 175 -5.39 -0.31 -2.86
C CYS A 175 -3.95 -0.82 -3.16
N ALA A 176 -3.18 -1.23 -2.16
CA ALA A 176 -1.85 -1.82 -2.40
C ALA A 176 -1.98 -3.18 -3.09
N TRP A 177 -1.23 -3.38 -4.18
CA TRP A 177 -1.20 -4.68 -4.88
C TRP A 177 0.23 -5.14 -5.17
N LYS A 178 0.94 -4.52 -6.12
CA LYS A 178 2.34 -4.83 -6.44
C LYS A 178 3.13 -3.55 -6.64
N ALA A 179 4.42 -3.58 -6.33
CA ALA A 179 5.34 -2.48 -6.60
C ALA A 179 6.71 -2.99 -7.03
N ALA A 180 7.31 -2.29 -7.98
CA ALA A 180 8.71 -2.47 -8.36
C ALA A 180 9.55 -1.33 -7.79
N ILE A 181 10.69 -1.67 -7.19
CA ILE A 181 11.60 -0.73 -6.55
C ILE A 181 12.92 -0.73 -7.31
N GLY A 182 13.35 0.44 -7.76
CA GLY A 182 14.61 0.64 -8.46
C GLY A 182 15.82 0.65 -7.52
N GLU A 183 17.00 0.79 -8.11
CA GLU A 183 18.24 0.94 -7.36
C GLU A 183 18.23 2.24 -6.54
N PRO A 184 18.98 2.33 -5.43
CA PRO A 184 19.10 3.55 -4.67
C PRO A 184 19.72 4.67 -5.53
N ALA A 185 19.22 5.90 -5.36
CA ALA A 185 19.79 7.06 -6.03
C ALA A 185 21.29 7.19 -5.73
N GLY A 186 22.08 7.30 -6.80
CA GLY A 186 23.56 7.40 -6.73
C GLY A 186 24.09 8.78 -6.31
N VAL A 187 23.17 9.70 -5.96
CA VAL A 187 23.48 11.09 -5.58
C VAL A 187 23.02 11.38 -4.16
N ASP A 188 23.50 12.47 -3.57
CA ASP A 188 22.97 12.96 -2.31
C ASP A 188 21.55 13.53 -2.49
N TRP A 189 20.57 12.64 -2.40
CA TRP A 189 19.14 12.97 -2.52
C TRP A 189 18.67 13.94 -1.44
N GLN A 190 19.34 13.97 -0.28
CA GLN A 190 18.96 14.86 0.83
C GLN A 190 19.25 16.33 0.52
N ALA A 191 20.16 16.61 -0.41
CA ALA A 191 20.46 17.95 -0.90
C ALA A 191 19.61 18.37 -2.12
N ARG A 192 18.71 17.49 -2.61
CA ARG A 192 17.87 17.76 -3.78
C ARG A 192 16.54 18.42 -3.40
N ASP A 193 16.02 19.25 -4.30
CA ASP A 193 14.64 19.70 -4.28
C ASP A 193 13.75 18.57 -4.82
N LEU A 194 13.25 17.72 -3.93
CA LEU A 194 12.39 16.62 -4.33
C LEU A 194 10.98 17.07 -4.75
N GLU A 195 10.52 18.25 -4.32
CA GLU A 195 9.21 18.79 -4.70
C GLU A 195 9.21 19.23 -6.16
N GLY A 196 10.20 19.99 -6.58
CA GLY A 196 10.37 20.45 -7.96
C GLY A 196 10.92 19.36 -8.90
N HIS A 197 11.33 18.20 -8.40
CA HIS A 197 12.02 17.17 -9.17
C HIS A 197 11.11 16.58 -10.27
N PRO A 198 11.54 16.64 -11.56
CA PRO A 198 10.73 16.14 -12.67
C PRO A 198 10.72 14.61 -12.72
N VAL A 199 9.58 14.06 -13.12
CA VAL A 199 9.37 12.62 -13.34
C VAL A 199 8.75 12.42 -14.70
N LEU A 200 9.38 11.60 -15.56
CA LEU A 200 8.90 11.27 -16.90
C LEU A 200 8.53 9.79 -16.96
N VAL A 201 7.38 9.49 -17.57
CA VAL A 201 6.91 8.11 -17.74
C VAL A 201 6.79 7.80 -19.22
N PHE A 202 7.45 6.72 -19.63
CA PHE A 202 7.39 6.21 -20.98
C PHE A 202 6.67 4.87 -20.99
N LYS A 203 5.77 4.69 -21.95
CA LYS A 203 5.12 3.41 -22.25
C LYS A 203 5.52 2.96 -23.64
N ASP A 204 6.14 1.78 -23.77
CA ASP A 204 6.69 1.23 -25.03
C ASP A 204 7.59 2.24 -25.77
N GLY A 205 8.43 2.93 -25.01
CA GLY A 205 9.40 3.93 -25.51
C GLY A 205 8.79 5.28 -25.90
N ARG A 206 7.49 5.51 -25.66
CA ARG A 206 6.83 6.79 -25.94
C ARG A 206 6.46 7.49 -24.64
N LEU A 207 6.67 8.82 -24.58
CA LEU A 207 6.27 9.62 -23.43
C LEU A 207 4.74 9.48 -23.23
N ALA A 208 4.34 8.99 -22.05
CA ALA A 208 2.97 8.71 -21.68
C ALA A 208 2.44 9.68 -20.62
N ALA A 209 3.31 10.11 -19.69
CA ALA A 209 2.97 11.07 -18.65
C ALA A 209 4.22 11.80 -18.16
N GLU A 210 4.00 12.96 -17.54
CA GLU A 210 5.01 13.72 -16.82
C GLU A 210 4.43 14.26 -15.51
N GLY A 211 5.30 14.50 -14.54
CA GLY A 211 4.91 15.04 -13.24
C GLY A 211 6.10 15.52 -12.43
N ARG A 212 5.86 15.77 -11.16
CA ARG A 212 6.85 16.28 -10.22
C ARG A 212 6.55 15.80 -8.81
N GLY A 213 7.53 15.89 -7.90
CA GLY A 213 7.32 15.55 -6.50
C GLY A 213 6.28 16.41 -5.78
N GLU A 214 6.00 17.64 -6.23
CA GLU A 214 4.92 18.47 -5.69
C GLU A 214 3.52 17.84 -5.89
N ASN A 215 3.36 17.00 -6.91
CA ASN A 215 2.07 16.35 -7.20
C ASN A 215 1.63 15.40 -6.07
N VAL A 216 2.57 14.86 -5.29
CA VAL A 216 2.25 14.08 -4.07
C VAL A 216 2.15 14.97 -2.81
N GLY A 217 2.17 16.28 -2.94
CA GLY A 217 2.22 17.21 -1.82
C GLY A 217 3.60 17.31 -1.16
N GLY A 218 4.67 16.87 -1.84
CA GLY A 218 6.05 16.78 -1.38
C GLY A 218 6.41 15.41 -0.80
N PRO A 219 7.38 14.69 -1.41
CA PRO A 219 7.71 13.32 -1.02
C PRO A 219 8.08 13.15 0.45
N LEU A 220 8.88 14.07 1.01
CA LEU A 220 9.28 14.04 2.42
C LEU A 220 8.12 14.38 3.37
N ARG A 221 7.19 15.24 2.96
CA ARG A 221 5.97 15.50 3.75
C ARG A 221 5.07 14.27 3.77
N ALA A 222 4.90 13.60 2.63
CA ALA A 222 4.15 12.36 2.54
C ALA A 222 4.78 11.27 3.43
N LEU A 223 6.11 11.11 3.38
CA LEU A 223 6.84 10.20 4.27
C LEU A 223 6.62 10.56 5.75
N THR A 224 6.72 11.84 6.12
CA THR A 224 6.51 12.29 7.50
C THR A 224 5.07 12.04 7.97
N TRP A 225 4.10 12.23 7.07
CA TRP A 225 2.70 11.92 7.36
C TRP A 225 2.53 10.42 7.68
N VAL A 226 3.03 9.51 6.83
CA VAL A 226 2.83 8.07 7.05
C VAL A 226 3.54 7.55 8.28
N VAL A 227 4.72 8.09 8.63
CA VAL A 227 5.40 7.78 9.88
C VAL A 227 4.48 8.03 11.08
N ASN A 228 3.83 9.19 11.12
CA ASN A 228 2.92 9.55 12.21
C ASN A 228 1.62 8.75 12.20
N GLU A 229 1.08 8.50 11.01
CA GLU A 229 -0.11 7.65 10.83
C GLU A 229 0.12 6.23 11.35
N LEU A 230 1.24 5.61 10.93
CA LEU A 230 1.58 4.26 11.36
C LEU A 230 2.00 4.18 12.82
N ALA A 231 2.65 5.22 13.38
CA ALA A 231 2.92 5.31 14.81
C ALA A 231 1.63 5.33 15.63
N THR A 232 0.54 5.88 15.07
CA THR A 232 -0.77 5.92 15.74
C THR A 232 -1.54 4.61 15.59
N HIS A 233 -1.50 3.97 14.43
CA HIS A 233 -2.44 2.91 14.07
C HIS A 233 -1.82 1.53 13.82
N ALA A 234 -0.52 1.44 13.49
CA ALA A 234 0.09 0.20 13.01
C ALA A 234 1.44 -0.15 13.68
N GLY A 235 1.74 0.44 14.83
CA GLY A 235 2.98 0.13 15.57
C GLY A 235 4.26 0.78 15.03
N GLY A 236 4.13 1.78 14.12
CA GLY A 236 5.24 2.54 13.56
C GLY A 236 5.95 1.86 12.39
N LEU A 237 7.05 2.47 11.93
CA LEU A 237 7.93 1.93 10.89
C LEU A 237 9.13 1.22 11.52
N ARG A 238 9.65 0.22 10.82
CA ARG A 238 10.84 -0.54 11.21
C ARG A 238 12.03 -0.17 10.32
N ALA A 239 13.23 -0.32 10.84
CA ALA A 239 14.44 -0.26 10.01
C ALA A 239 14.34 -1.30 8.87
N GLY A 240 14.67 -0.87 7.66
CA GLY A 240 14.57 -1.67 6.44
C GLY A 240 13.21 -1.61 5.72
N ASP A 241 12.14 -1.10 6.36
CA ASP A 241 10.87 -0.90 5.68
C ASP A 241 11.02 0.06 4.51
N LEU A 242 10.28 -0.21 3.43
CA LEU A 242 10.11 0.68 2.29
C LEU A 242 8.84 1.51 2.46
N VAL A 243 8.87 2.75 2.00
CA VAL A 243 7.68 3.60 1.88
C VAL A 243 7.62 4.18 0.48
N ILE A 244 6.56 3.91 -0.26
CA ILE A 244 6.23 4.59 -1.51
C ILE A 244 5.17 5.67 -1.26
N THR A 245 5.35 6.85 -1.86
CA THR A 245 4.78 8.11 -1.37
C THR A 245 3.47 8.55 -2.04
N GLY A 246 2.97 7.76 -2.96
CA GLY A 246 1.86 8.16 -3.84
C GLY A 246 2.37 8.68 -5.18
N THR A 247 1.49 8.67 -6.16
CA THR A 247 1.86 8.94 -7.55
C THR A 247 2.22 10.39 -7.82
N CYS A 248 3.35 10.60 -8.52
CA CYS A 248 3.81 11.91 -9.01
C CYS A 248 3.12 12.35 -10.30
N ILE A 249 2.38 11.45 -10.96
CA ILE A 249 1.75 11.63 -12.28
C ILE A 249 0.24 11.34 -12.19
N THR A 250 -0.50 11.65 -13.23
CA THR A 250 -1.79 10.98 -13.46
C THR A 250 -1.51 9.52 -13.79
N PRO A 251 -2.07 8.54 -13.05
CA PRO A 251 -1.87 7.14 -13.32
C PRO A 251 -2.14 6.78 -14.78
N ILE A 252 -1.26 5.96 -15.39
CA ILE A 252 -1.40 5.57 -16.80
C ILE A 252 -2.02 4.18 -16.92
N PRO A 253 -2.90 3.94 -17.91
CA PRO A 253 -3.44 2.60 -18.16
C PRO A 253 -2.36 1.66 -18.69
N ILE A 254 -2.41 0.41 -18.23
CA ILE A 254 -1.49 -0.67 -18.61
C ILE A 254 -2.24 -1.91 -19.08
N ALA A 255 -1.60 -2.65 -20.00
CA ALA A 255 -2.12 -3.90 -20.56
C ALA A 255 -1.03 -4.99 -20.62
N PRO A 256 -1.41 -6.27 -20.74
CA PRO A 256 -0.48 -7.36 -20.99
C PRO A 256 0.42 -7.08 -22.21
N GLY A 257 1.70 -7.44 -22.10
CA GLY A 257 2.71 -7.26 -23.13
C GLY A 257 3.34 -5.86 -23.19
N GLU A 258 2.76 -4.86 -22.51
CA GLU A 258 3.33 -3.50 -22.45
C GLU A 258 4.53 -3.40 -21.50
N ARG A 259 5.29 -2.31 -21.66
CA ARG A 259 6.44 -1.96 -20.83
C ARG A 259 6.33 -0.51 -20.37
N VAL A 260 6.58 -0.27 -19.10
CA VAL A 260 6.62 1.06 -18.50
C VAL A 260 8.03 1.34 -17.98
N CYS A 261 8.59 2.49 -18.38
CA CYS A 261 9.82 3.03 -17.85
C CYS A 261 9.53 4.37 -17.18
N VAL A 262 10.02 4.56 -15.96
CA VAL A 262 9.93 5.82 -15.23
C VAL A 262 11.33 6.38 -15.04
N ASP A 263 11.52 7.63 -15.46
CA ASP A 263 12.78 8.36 -15.38
C ASP A 263 12.67 9.49 -14.35
N PHE A 264 13.47 9.40 -13.30
CA PHE A 264 13.63 10.40 -12.24
C PHE A 264 14.94 11.19 -12.42
N GLY A 265 15.47 11.31 -13.65
CA GLY A 265 16.70 12.04 -13.94
C GLY A 265 17.89 11.53 -13.14
N ASP A 266 18.57 12.40 -12.41
CA ASP A 266 19.75 12.05 -11.60
C ASP A 266 19.44 11.18 -10.35
N LEU A 267 18.18 10.99 -10.01
CA LEU A 267 17.76 10.05 -8.97
C LEU A 267 17.62 8.61 -9.51
N GLY A 268 17.78 8.40 -10.81
CA GLY A 268 17.75 7.10 -11.45
C GLY A 268 16.46 6.81 -12.23
N SER A 269 16.35 5.61 -12.76
CA SER A 269 15.20 5.15 -13.53
C SER A 269 14.82 3.73 -13.16
N ILE A 270 13.59 3.35 -13.50
CA ILE A 270 13.08 1.99 -13.29
C ILE A 270 12.24 1.56 -14.48
N GLU A 271 12.36 0.29 -14.87
CA GLU A 271 11.55 -0.33 -15.91
C GLU A 271 10.80 -1.53 -15.35
N LEU A 272 9.56 -1.71 -15.82
CA LEU A 272 8.68 -2.81 -15.50
C LEU A 272 7.98 -3.29 -16.78
N ALA A 273 7.92 -4.61 -16.97
CA ALA A 273 7.18 -5.24 -18.06
C ALA A 273 5.94 -5.94 -17.52
N PHE A 274 4.95 -6.15 -18.38
CA PHE A 274 3.76 -6.93 -18.07
C PHE A 274 3.72 -8.19 -18.92
N GLU A 275 3.37 -9.34 -18.30
CA GLU A 275 3.30 -10.60 -19.03
C GLU A 275 2.30 -10.51 -20.18
N PRO A 276 2.63 -11.01 -21.39
CA PRO A 276 1.63 -11.18 -22.44
C PRO A 276 0.49 -12.12 -21.99
N GLU A 277 -0.70 -11.96 -22.58
CA GLU A 277 -1.83 -12.89 -22.35
C GLU A 277 -1.55 -14.30 -22.88
#